data_310467d8a3366613ca9e8dbabb0d65b3
#
_entry.id   310467d8a3366613ca9e8dbabb0d65b3
#
_cell.length_a   1.000
_cell.length_b   1.000
_cell.length_c   1.000
_cell.angle_alpha   90.00
_cell.angle_beta   90.00
_cell.angle_gamma   90.00
#
_symmetry.space_group_name_H-M   'P 1'
#
loop_
_entity.id
_entity.type
_entity.pdbx_description
1 polymer ?
#
loop_
_entity_poly.entity_id
_entity_poly.type
_entity_poly.pdbx_seq_one_letter_code
_entity_poly.pdbx_strand_id
1 'polypeptide(L)'
;MEWIDRLNASLNYIEEHLTEEIRIEELARIACCSSYHYQRMFTYIAGLPLSEYLRRRRMSIAAVELQQSEIKVIDLALKYGYTSPTAFNRAFQSVHGLAPSAVRKPGC
;
A
#
# COMPACT_ATOMS: atom_id res chain seq x y z
N MET A 1 12.14 22.96 -10.03
CA MET A 1 11.10 22.19 -9.34
C MET A 1 11.54 21.87 -7.93
N GLU A 2 10.67 22.17 -6.98
CA GLU A 2 10.98 21.95 -5.59
C GLU A 2 11.02 20.46 -5.28
N TRP A 3 11.83 20.10 -4.28
CA TRP A 3 11.91 18.70 -3.89
C TRP A 3 10.55 18.16 -3.40
N ILE A 4 9.72 19.03 -2.83
CA ILE A 4 8.41 18.60 -2.36
C ILE A 4 7.50 18.22 -3.53
N ASP A 5 7.63 18.91 -4.66
CA ASP A 5 6.88 18.53 -5.85
C ASP A 5 7.31 17.19 -6.37
N ARG A 6 8.61 16.91 -6.30
CA ARG A 6 9.15 15.62 -6.74
C ARG A 6 8.70 14.50 -5.82
N LEU A 7 8.68 14.77 -4.51
CA LEU A 7 8.18 13.80 -3.56
C LEU A 7 6.70 13.51 -3.83
N ASN A 8 5.91 14.56 -4.05
CA ASN A 8 4.49 14.38 -4.35
C ASN A 8 4.28 13.57 -5.62
N ALA A 9 5.12 13.77 -6.63
CA ALA A 9 5.03 12.98 -7.85
C ALA A 9 5.26 11.50 -7.57
N SER A 10 6.22 11.18 -6.69
CA SER A 10 6.45 9.78 -6.33
C SER A 10 5.27 9.20 -5.54
N LEU A 11 4.66 10.00 -4.68
CA LEU A 11 3.49 9.55 -3.92
C LEU A 11 2.30 9.30 -4.85
N ASN A 12 2.10 10.14 -5.86
CA ASN A 12 1.05 9.92 -6.84
C ASN A 12 1.30 8.64 -7.62
N TYR A 13 2.55 8.37 -7.97
CA TYR A 13 2.90 7.13 -8.63
C TYR A 13 2.52 5.92 -7.76
N ILE A 14 2.81 6.00 -6.47
CA ILE A 14 2.46 4.92 -5.55
C ILE A 14 0.96 4.67 -5.58
N GLU A 15 0.15 5.72 -5.47
CA GLU A 15 -1.31 5.57 -5.42
C GLU A 15 -1.87 4.97 -6.70
N GLU A 16 -1.24 5.24 -7.82
CA GLU A 16 -1.70 4.71 -9.11
C GLU A 16 -1.24 3.29 -9.38
N HIS A 17 -0.32 2.76 -8.58
CA HIS A 17 0.29 1.45 -8.84
C HIS A 17 0.22 0.52 -7.65
N LEU A 18 -0.74 0.72 -6.75
CA LEU A 18 -0.81 -0.07 -5.52
C LEU A 18 -1.07 -1.56 -5.76
N THR A 19 -1.69 -1.91 -6.90
CA THR A 19 -1.92 -3.32 -7.22
C THR A 19 -0.73 -3.95 -7.95
N GLU A 20 0.35 -3.21 -8.15
CA GLU A 20 1.54 -3.67 -8.86
C GLU A 20 2.73 -3.67 -7.93
N GLU A 21 3.81 -4.31 -8.37
CA GLU A 21 5.05 -4.23 -7.63
C GLU A 21 5.60 -2.81 -7.74
N ILE A 22 5.91 -2.20 -6.60
CA ILE A 22 6.48 -0.86 -6.57
C ILE A 22 7.94 -0.96 -6.15
N ARG A 23 8.84 -0.50 -7.00
CA ARG A 23 10.26 -0.61 -6.77
C ARG A 23 10.80 0.73 -6.27
N ILE A 24 11.63 0.66 -5.24
CA ILE A 24 12.21 1.87 -4.66
C ILE A 24 13.02 2.65 -5.71
N GLU A 25 13.68 1.94 -6.62
CA GLU A 25 14.48 2.59 -7.67
C GLU A 25 13.62 3.50 -8.54
N GLU A 26 12.41 3.06 -8.83
CA GLU A 26 11.51 3.85 -9.66
C GLU A 26 11.07 5.12 -8.93
N LEU A 27 10.74 4.99 -7.65
CA LEU A 27 10.33 6.13 -6.85
C LEU A 27 11.46 7.14 -6.70
N ALA A 28 12.67 6.64 -6.48
CA ALA A 28 13.84 7.50 -6.36
C ALA A 28 14.10 8.24 -7.67
N ARG A 29 13.91 7.55 -8.80
CA ARG A 29 14.08 8.18 -10.10
C ARG A 29 13.10 9.33 -10.29
N ILE A 30 11.84 9.10 -9.93
CA ILE A 30 10.82 10.13 -10.03
C ILE A 30 11.15 11.32 -9.14
N ALA A 31 11.68 11.04 -7.94
CA ALA A 31 12.04 12.10 -7.00
C ALA A 31 13.42 12.70 -7.28
N CYS A 32 14.12 12.18 -8.29
CA CYS A 32 15.43 12.70 -8.72
C CYS A 32 16.49 12.57 -7.64
N CYS A 33 16.54 11.42 -6.98
CA CYS A 33 17.55 11.17 -5.95
C CYS A 33 17.90 9.68 -5.93
N SER A 34 18.88 9.32 -5.08
CA SER A 34 19.25 7.92 -4.93
C SER A 34 18.21 7.17 -4.13
N SER A 35 18.19 5.84 -4.28
CA SER A 35 17.28 5.00 -3.52
C SER A 35 17.52 5.17 -2.02
N TYR A 36 18.77 5.24 -1.60
CA TYR A 36 19.09 5.42 -0.18
C TYR A 36 18.55 6.74 0.34
N HIS A 37 18.77 7.81 -0.40
CA HIS A 37 18.29 9.13 -0.01
C HIS A 37 16.78 9.19 0.02
N TYR A 38 16.14 8.56 -0.97
CA TYR A 38 14.68 8.54 -1.01
C TYR A 38 14.10 7.85 0.22
N GLN A 39 14.66 6.71 0.60
CA GLN A 39 14.16 5.99 1.76
C GLN A 39 14.30 6.80 3.04
N ARG A 40 15.43 7.46 3.21
CA ARG A 40 15.64 8.27 4.40
C ARG A 40 14.69 9.46 4.44
N MET A 41 14.54 10.14 3.32
CA MET A 41 13.63 11.28 3.23
C MET A 41 12.20 10.86 3.47
N PHE A 42 11.80 9.76 2.83
CA PHE A 42 10.44 9.25 3.00
C PHE A 42 10.15 8.93 4.47
N THR A 43 11.04 8.17 5.11
CA THR A 43 10.84 7.78 6.49
C THR A 43 10.76 8.99 7.41
N TYR A 44 11.61 9.97 7.15
CA TYR A 44 11.62 11.19 7.96
C TYR A 44 10.29 11.95 7.85
N ILE A 45 9.77 12.07 6.64
CA ILE A 45 8.57 12.87 6.40
C ILE A 45 7.31 12.10 6.80
N ALA A 46 7.24 10.82 6.41
CA ALA A 46 6.03 10.01 6.65
C ALA A 46 5.96 9.46 8.06
N GLY A 47 7.09 9.39 8.75
CA GLY A 47 7.11 8.83 10.09
C GLY A 47 7.13 7.31 10.13
N LEU A 48 7.26 6.66 8.99
CA LEU A 48 7.32 5.21 8.92
C LEU A 48 8.04 4.80 7.64
N PRO A 49 8.61 3.56 7.62
CA PRO A 49 9.30 3.09 6.42
C PRO A 49 8.37 2.95 5.23
N LEU A 50 8.93 3.04 4.03
CA LEU A 50 8.17 2.93 2.80
C LEU A 50 7.39 1.63 2.72
N SER A 51 8.00 0.50 3.09
CA SER A 51 7.33 -0.78 3.02
C SER A 51 6.08 -0.82 3.89
N GLU A 52 6.15 -0.21 5.06
CA GLU A 52 5.00 -0.14 5.96
C GLU A 52 3.92 0.77 5.39
N TYR A 53 4.33 1.90 4.79
CA TYR A 53 3.39 2.80 4.16
C TYR A 53 2.63 2.09 3.04
N LEU A 54 3.35 1.37 2.18
CA LEU A 54 2.72 0.63 1.08
C LEU A 54 1.73 -0.40 1.61
N ARG A 55 2.12 -1.14 2.64
CA ARG A 55 1.25 -2.14 3.22
C ARG A 55 -0.04 -1.52 3.75
N ARG A 56 0.07 -0.42 4.46
CA ARG A 56 -1.11 0.24 5.03
C ARG A 56 -2.02 0.78 3.95
N ARG A 57 -1.45 1.38 2.90
CA ARG A 57 -2.27 1.91 1.81
C ARG A 57 -2.99 0.79 1.07
N ARG A 58 -2.28 -0.30 0.80
CA ARG A 58 -2.89 -1.45 0.13
C ARG A 58 -4.03 -2.04 0.96
N MET A 59 -3.82 -2.17 2.25
CA MET A 59 -4.87 -2.73 3.10
C MET A 59 -6.05 -1.78 3.25
N SER A 60 -5.81 -0.47 3.26
CA SER A 60 -6.91 0.49 3.32
C SER A 60 -7.80 0.41 2.08
N ILE A 61 -7.19 0.35 0.91
CA ILE A 61 -7.95 0.25 -0.33
C ILE A 61 -8.64 -1.10 -0.43
N ALA A 62 -7.96 -2.16 0.03
CA ALA A 62 -8.56 -3.50 0.03
C ALA A 62 -9.81 -3.54 0.89
N ALA A 63 -9.81 -2.86 2.03
CA ALA A 63 -10.97 -2.83 2.91
C ALA A 63 -12.16 -2.17 2.21
N VAL A 64 -11.91 -1.07 1.50
CA VAL A 64 -12.96 -0.40 0.74
C VAL A 64 -13.52 -1.32 -0.33
N GLU A 65 -12.64 -2.02 -1.03
CA GLU A 65 -13.08 -2.93 -2.09
C GLU A 65 -13.89 -4.09 -1.53
N LEU A 66 -13.52 -4.59 -0.37
CA LEU A 66 -14.29 -5.65 0.28
C LEU A 66 -15.71 -5.21 0.60
N GLN A 67 -15.86 -3.95 0.99
CA GLN A 67 -17.18 -3.44 1.36
C GLN A 67 -18.03 -3.04 0.16
N GLN A 68 -17.39 -2.70 -0.96
CA GLN A 68 -18.10 -2.16 -2.12
C GLN A 68 -18.25 -3.15 -3.26
N SER A 69 -17.69 -4.34 -3.15
CA SER A 69 -17.78 -5.33 -4.23
C SER A 69 -17.94 -6.72 -3.64
N GLU A 70 -18.17 -7.68 -4.52
CA GLU A 70 -18.32 -9.07 -4.08
C GLU A 70 -17.08 -9.90 -4.39
N ILE A 71 -15.95 -9.25 -4.57
CA ILE A 71 -14.71 -9.94 -4.86
C ILE A 71 -14.36 -10.91 -3.72
N LYS A 72 -13.89 -12.11 -4.10
CA LYS A 72 -13.52 -13.08 -3.09
C LYS A 72 -12.22 -12.65 -2.40
N VAL A 73 -12.10 -13.00 -1.11
CA VAL A 73 -10.91 -12.62 -0.36
C VAL A 73 -9.64 -13.16 -1.01
N ILE A 74 -9.68 -14.39 -1.53
CA ILE A 74 -8.50 -14.96 -2.17
C ILE A 74 -8.12 -14.17 -3.43
N ASP A 75 -9.11 -13.73 -4.20
CA ASP A 75 -8.83 -12.94 -5.40
C ASP A 75 -8.31 -11.56 -5.03
N LEU A 76 -8.82 -10.98 -3.96
CA LEU A 76 -8.35 -9.69 -3.49
C LEU A 76 -6.90 -9.80 -3.01
N ALA A 77 -6.57 -10.88 -2.32
CA ALA A 77 -5.20 -11.10 -1.87
C ALA A 77 -4.24 -11.13 -3.05
N LEU A 78 -4.61 -11.87 -4.08
CA LEU A 78 -3.76 -11.94 -5.28
C LEU A 78 -3.63 -10.60 -5.97
N LYS A 79 -4.73 -9.84 -6.01
CA LYS A 79 -4.71 -8.52 -6.64
C LYS A 79 -3.69 -7.61 -6.00
N TYR A 80 -3.51 -7.71 -4.70
CA TYR A 80 -2.59 -6.83 -3.97
C TYR A 80 -1.23 -7.48 -3.72
N GLY A 81 -0.93 -8.55 -4.46
CA GLY A 81 0.42 -9.11 -4.46
C GLY A 81 0.71 -10.14 -3.41
N TYR A 82 -0.31 -10.64 -2.73
CA TYR A 82 -0.11 -11.68 -1.72
C TYR A 82 -0.32 -13.05 -2.34
N THR A 83 0.63 -13.95 -2.07
CA THR A 83 0.59 -15.28 -2.69
C THR A 83 -0.21 -16.29 -1.88
N SER A 84 -0.62 -15.93 -0.68
CA SER A 84 -1.45 -16.83 0.13
C SER A 84 -2.49 -16.04 0.90
N PRO A 85 -3.67 -16.63 1.13
CA PRO A 85 -4.69 -15.97 1.95
C PRO A 85 -4.20 -15.72 3.37
N THR A 86 -3.36 -16.59 3.91
CA THR A 86 -2.85 -16.42 5.26
C THR A 86 -2.00 -15.16 5.39
N ALA A 87 -1.11 -14.93 4.41
CA ALA A 87 -0.27 -13.73 4.44
C ALA A 87 -1.12 -12.48 4.31
N PHE A 88 -2.12 -12.51 3.44
CA PHE A 88 -3.02 -11.36 3.29
C PHE A 88 -3.81 -11.12 4.57
N ASN A 89 -4.35 -12.16 5.17
CA ASN A 89 -5.12 -12.02 6.41
C ASN A 89 -4.27 -11.41 7.52
N ARG A 90 -3.02 -11.84 7.64
CA ARG A 90 -2.13 -11.28 8.66
C ARG A 90 -1.89 -9.79 8.44
N ALA A 91 -1.60 -9.42 7.19
CA ALA A 91 -1.37 -8.02 6.88
C ALA A 91 -2.62 -7.19 7.13
N PHE A 92 -3.77 -7.71 6.72
CA PHE A 92 -5.04 -7.01 6.90
C PHE A 92 -5.34 -6.79 8.38
N GLN A 93 -5.19 -7.84 9.18
CA GLN A 93 -5.46 -7.73 10.62
C GLN A 93 -4.48 -6.81 11.33
N SER A 94 -3.23 -6.80 10.87
CA SER A 94 -2.25 -5.92 11.51
C SER A 94 -2.56 -4.45 11.28
N VAL A 95 -3.25 -4.13 10.20
CA VAL A 95 -3.61 -2.75 9.90
C VAL A 95 -4.98 -2.38 10.46
N HIS A 96 -5.95 -3.29 10.33
CA HIS A 96 -7.34 -2.97 10.67
C HIS A 96 -7.84 -3.56 11.99
N GLY A 97 -7.12 -4.51 12.55
CA GLY A 97 -7.56 -5.18 13.77
C GLY A 97 -8.66 -6.19 13.58
N LEU A 98 -9.10 -6.40 12.34
CA LEU A 98 -10.18 -7.32 12.01
C LEU A 98 -9.78 -8.15 10.80
N ALA A 99 -10.36 -9.35 10.71
CA ALA A 99 -10.14 -10.19 9.53
C ALA A 99 -10.94 -9.63 8.35
N PRO A 100 -10.51 -9.91 7.11
CA PRO A 100 -11.25 -9.43 5.94
C PRO A 100 -12.71 -9.88 5.93
N SER A 101 -13.00 -11.10 6.35
CA SER A 101 -14.37 -11.58 6.36
C SER A 101 -15.24 -10.78 7.33
N ALA A 102 -14.66 -10.30 8.42
CA ALA A 102 -15.41 -9.49 9.39
C ALA A 102 -15.74 -8.12 8.82
N VAL A 103 -14.85 -7.56 8.04
CA VAL A 103 -15.08 -6.25 7.42
C VAL A 103 -16.17 -6.33 6.36
N ARG A 104 -16.22 -7.44 5.63
CA ARG A 104 -17.22 -7.60 4.57
C ARG A 104 -18.62 -7.71 5.08
N LYS A 105 -18.79 -8.21 6.28
CA LYS A 105 -20.13 -8.34 6.82
C LYS A 105 -20.75 -6.99 6.93
N PRO A 106 -21.79 -6.76 6.15
CA PRO A 106 -22.39 -5.44 6.17
C PRO A 106 -22.95 -5.19 7.53
N GLY A 107 -22.78 -4.05 7.89
CA GLY A 107 -23.20 -3.43 9.05
C GLY A 107 -24.13 -4.11 9.84
N CYS A 108 -24.06 -5.08 9.58
CA CYS A 108 -24.82 -5.76 10.35
C CYS A 108 -25.26 -4.89 11.11
#